data_191a83a5d3b1403816a15dda5aff60f2
#
_entry.id   191a83a5d3b1403816a15dda5aff60f2
#
_cell.length_a   1.000
_cell.length_b   1.000
_cell.length_c   1.000
_cell.angle_alpha   90.00
_cell.angle_beta   90.00
_cell.angle_gamma   90.00
#
_symmetry.space_group_name_H-M   'P 1'
#
loop_
_entity.id
_entity.type
_entity.pdbx_description
1 polymer ?
#
loop_
_entity_poly.entity_id
_entity_poly.type
_entity_poly.pdbx_seq_one_letter_code
_entity_poly.pdbx_strand_id
1 'polypeptide(L)'
;MKFTNTLYTNDNLFILNGLNSNLVDLIYLDPPFNSKRMYSAPVGSKAAGVSFKDMWTWEDVNEAYLETLAGKYPALTTFIASVGAIHSKAMKAYLTYMAQRIIEMHRILKDTGSLYLHCDPTASHYLKAVLDEIFGKDNFRNEIVWCYRGGGSPKKDFGRRHDVIFRYSKSGDYTFVADSIRIPYQAEGLGRTDDAMWGKHKGTDKVYKPNPLGKIPEDWWLMNVLNANDPERTGYPTQKPLALLHRIIKSSSNEGDIVMDPFCGCATTCVAAQQLGRKWIGIDIEKQAVSILIKRLSDDAGIFKDFINTPIVPQRTDIQRIEPVKSVKERLYKEQNSLCNGCKTQFDIRNLEIDHIIPKSKGGGDYYENYQLLCSACNRMKGDRPMEYLRMKRSKEEELHLF
;
A
#
# COMPACT_ATOMS: atom_id res chain seq x y z
N MET A 1 -18.25 4.64 12.43
CA MET A 1 -17.52 5.92 12.32
C MET A 1 -17.76 6.50 10.94
N LYS A 2 -18.20 7.76 10.82
CA LYS A 2 -18.09 8.48 9.55
C LYS A 2 -16.60 8.80 9.37
N PHE A 3 -15.89 8.06 8.53
CA PHE A 3 -14.55 8.43 8.12
C PHE A 3 -14.67 9.70 7.26
N THR A 4 -14.32 10.80 7.86
CA THR A 4 -14.04 12.05 7.15
C THR A 4 -12.60 12.02 6.67
N ASN A 5 -12.21 12.91 5.81
CA ASN A 5 -10.83 13.07 5.34
C ASN A 5 -9.85 12.99 6.51
N THR A 6 -8.99 11.99 6.53
CA THR A 6 -8.15 11.69 7.68
C THR A 6 -6.71 11.42 7.26
N LEU A 7 -5.77 12.09 7.91
CA LEU A 7 -4.35 11.78 7.85
C LEU A 7 -3.92 11.06 9.13
N TYR A 8 -3.41 9.85 8.99
CA TYR A 8 -2.80 9.11 10.09
C TYR A 8 -1.28 9.29 10.08
N THR A 9 -0.73 9.71 11.22
CA THR A 9 0.73 9.85 11.43
C THR A 9 1.27 8.68 12.26
N ASN A 10 1.34 7.49 11.63
CA ASN A 10 1.79 6.26 12.28
C ASN A 10 2.29 5.26 11.23
N ASP A 11 2.86 4.13 11.66
CA ASP A 11 3.15 3.00 10.76
C ASP A 11 1.86 2.54 10.06
N ASN A 12 1.92 2.51 8.74
CA ASN A 12 0.76 2.17 7.92
C ASN A 12 0.23 0.74 8.18
N LEU A 13 1.09 -0.22 8.55
CA LEU A 13 0.65 -1.56 8.86
C LEU A 13 -0.31 -1.57 10.06
N PHE A 14 -0.02 -0.77 11.10
CA PHE A 14 -0.88 -0.68 12.28
C PHE A 14 -2.21 0.00 11.96
N ILE A 15 -2.16 1.07 11.17
CA ILE A 15 -3.39 1.75 10.72
C ILE A 15 -4.23 0.82 9.86
N LEU A 16 -3.61 0.16 8.86
CA LEU A 16 -4.31 -0.80 7.99
C LEU A 16 -4.99 -1.90 8.80
N ASN A 17 -4.31 -2.49 9.78
CA ASN A 17 -4.90 -3.51 10.65
C ASN A 17 -6.13 -3.02 11.43
N GLY A 18 -6.14 -1.76 11.82
CA GLY A 18 -7.25 -1.18 12.58
C GLY A 18 -8.43 -0.69 11.75
N LEU A 19 -8.30 -0.62 10.41
CA LEU A 19 -9.39 -0.24 9.51
C LEU A 19 -10.31 -1.43 9.22
N ASN A 20 -11.61 -1.15 9.05
CA ASN A 20 -12.60 -2.15 8.68
C ASN A 20 -12.36 -2.73 7.28
N SER A 21 -12.80 -3.95 7.06
CA SER A 21 -12.85 -4.57 5.73
C SER A 21 -13.83 -3.84 4.81
N ASN A 22 -13.63 -3.94 3.50
CA ASN A 22 -14.55 -3.39 2.49
C ASN A 22 -14.90 -1.90 2.70
N LEU A 23 -13.92 -1.10 3.11
CA LEU A 23 -14.10 0.32 3.44
C LEU A 23 -13.77 1.25 2.27
N VAL A 24 -12.72 0.95 1.50
CA VAL A 24 -12.07 1.85 0.55
C VAL A 24 -12.40 1.46 -0.89
N ASP A 25 -12.68 2.45 -1.74
CA ASP A 25 -13.02 2.25 -3.14
C ASP A 25 -11.79 2.20 -4.05
N LEU A 26 -10.78 2.99 -3.73
CA LEU A 26 -9.53 3.10 -4.51
C LEU A 26 -8.32 3.21 -3.57
N ILE A 27 -7.31 2.39 -3.82
CA ILE A 27 -6.00 2.51 -3.18
C ILE A 27 -4.97 2.86 -4.25
N TYR A 28 -4.24 3.96 -4.05
CA TYR A 28 -3.01 4.25 -4.75
C TYR A 28 -1.87 4.24 -3.76
N LEU A 29 -0.78 3.59 -4.10
CA LEU A 29 0.41 3.58 -3.26
C LEU A 29 1.69 3.77 -4.08
N ASP A 30 2.58 4.59 -3.54
CA ASP A 30 3.91 4.91 -4.09
C ASP A 30 4.96 4.66 -2.98
N PRO A 31 5.23 3.38 -2.64
CA PRO A 31 6.14 3.03 -1.57
C PRO A 31 7.59 3.36 -1.95
N PRO A 32 8.51 3.50 -1.00
CA PRO A 32 9.94 3.52 -1.31
C PRO A 32 10.35 2.29 -2.13
N PHE A 33 11.18 2.46 -3.19
CA PHE A 33 11.44 1.44 -4.22
C PHE A 33 12.64 0.52 -3.94
N ASN A 34 13.27 0.63 -2.77
CA ASN A 34 14.51 -0.07 -2.46
C ASN A 34 15.69 0.36 -3.36
N SER A 35 15.74 1.63 -3.71
CA SER A 35 16.77 2.21 -4.56
C SER A 35 18.16 2.32 -3.90
N LYS A 36 18.26 1.97 -2.62
CA LYS A 36 19.44 2.09 -1.76
C LYS A 36 19.94 3.53 -1.57
N ARG A 37 19.01 4.49 -1.60
CA ARG A 37 19.29 5.92 -1.47
C ARG A 37 18.65 6.50 -0.21
N MET A 38 19.23 7.58 0.28
CA MET A 38 18.60 8.50 1.20
C MET A 38 18.05 9.68 0.39
N TYR A 39 16.79 9.96 0.51
CA TYR A 39 16.16 11.10 -0.12
C TYR A 39 15.99 12.21 0.90
N SER A 40 16.38 13.43 0.54
CA SER A 40 16.21 14.61 1.39
C SER A 40 15.64 15.77 0.57
N ALA A 41 14.76 16.53 1.18
CA ALA A 41 14.20 17.73 0.55
C ALA A 41 15.25 18.85 0.49
N PRO A 42 15.27 19.66 -0.60
CA PRO A 42 16.19 20.78 -0.71
C PRO A 42 15.99 21.80 0.41
N VAL A 43 17.09 22.37 0.90
CA VAL A 43 17.09 23.46 1.86
C VAL A 43 16.34 24.66 1.28
N GLY A 44 15.44 25.26 2.06
CA GLY A 44 14.61 26.38 1.59
C GLY A 44 13.36 26.00 0.81
N SER A 45 13.12 24.73 0.51
CA SER A 45 11.85 24.27 -0.07
C SER A 45 10.71 24.23 0.95
N LYS A 46 9.46 24.14 0.48
CA LYS A 46 8.28 23.95 1.35
C LYS A 46 8.37 22.67 2.19
N ALA A 47 9.17 21.69 1.76
CA ALA A 47 9.41 20.40 2.41
C ALA A 47 10.77 20.34 3.13
N ALA A 48 11.46 21.44 3.35
CA ALA A 48 12.77 21.44 4.00
C ALA A 48 12.75 20.68 5.33
N GLY A 49 13.76 19.84 5.55
CA GLY A 49 13.87 18.97 6.73
C GLY A 49 13.27 17.56 6.56
N VAL A 50 12.53 17.30 5.50
CA VAL A 50 12.06 15.94 5.18
C VAL A 50 13.20 15.11 4.65
N SER A 51 13.40 13.93 5.21
CA SER A 51 14.29 12.91 4.64
C SER A 51 13.73 11.52 4.94
N PHE A 52 13.87 10.60 4.00
CA PHE A 52 13.48 9.22 4.20
C PHE A 52 14.49 8.26 3.57
N LYS A 53 14.58 7.09 4.18
CA LYS A 53 15.45 5.99 3.78
C LYS A 53 14.72 5.12 2.74
N ASP A 54 15.35 4.90 1.60
CA ASP A 54 14.87 3.96 0.59
C ASP A 54 15.81 2.74 0.52
N MET A 55 16.02 2.16 1.68
CA MET A 55 16.83 0.95 1.90
C MET A 55 16.10 0.05 2.90
N TRP A 56 16.06 -1.24 2.60
CA TRP A 56 15.33 -2.22 3.39
C TRP A 56 16.27 -3.24 4.01
N THR A 57 16.08 -3.47 5.30
CA THR A 57 16.76 -4.49 6.09
C THR A 57 15.75 -5.41 6.73
N TRP A 58 16.20 -6.53 7.29
CA TRP A 58 15.29 -7.44 7.99
C TRP A 58 14.68 -6.80 9.24
N GLU A 59 15.30 -5.77 9.79
CA GLU A 59 14.77 -4.99 10.93
C GLU A 59 13.48 -4.21 10.59
N ASP A 60 13.28 -3.92 9.30
CA ASP A 60 12.08 -3.22 8.81
C ASP A 60 10.87 -4.19 8.67
N VAL A 61 11.09 -5.50 8.82
CA VAL A 61 10.07 -6.54 8.68
C VAL A 61 9.45 -6.84 10.04
N ASN A 62 8.12 -6.88 10.10
CA ASN A 62 7.43 -7.33 11.30
C ASN A 62 7.30 -8.85 11.29
N GLU A 63 8.18 -9.54 12.04
CA GLU A 63 8.24 -11.01 12.07
C GLU A 63 6.97 -11.66 12.64
N ALA A 64 6.19 -10.95 13.46
CA ALA A 64 4.92 -11.47 13.95
C ALA A 64 3.95 -11.85 12.82
N TYR A 65 4.07 -11.16 11.67
CA TYR A 65 3.26 -11.45 10.50
C TYR A 65 3.81 -12.58 9.62
N LEU A 66 5.04 -13.01 9.81
CA LEU A 66 5.64 -14.07 8.98
C LEU A 66 4.94 -15.42 9.18
N GLU A 67 4.57 -15.75 10.39
CA GLU A 67 3.83 -17.00 10.67
C GLU A 67 2.45 -16.96 10.03
N THR A 68 1.75 -15.83 10.13
CA THR A 68 0.46 -15.62 9.46
C THR A 68 0.61 -15.69 7.94
N LEU A 69 1.68 -15.10 7.41
CA LEU A 69 1.99 -15.14 5.99
C LEU A 69 2.28 -16.57 5.52
N ALA A 70 3.12 -17.31 6.26
CA ALA A 70 3.46 -18.69 5.92
C ALA A 70 2.26 -19.64 6.02
N GLY A 71 1.38 -19.44 6.99
CA GLY A 71 0.17 -20.25 7.16
C GLY A 71 -0.89 -19.99 6.10
N LYS A 72 -1.08 -18.73 5.70
CA LYS A 72 -2.15 -18.33 4.79
C LYS A 72 -1.71 -18.25 3.31
N TYR A 73 -0.43 -17.93 3.07
CA TYR A 73 0.15 -17.74 1.74
C TYR A 73 1.49 -18.50 1.61
N PRO A 74 1.50 -19.84 1.66
CA PRO A 74 2.74 -20.64 1.64
C PRO A 74 3.52 -20.46 0.31
N ALA A 75 2.84 -20.35 -0.82
CA ALA A 75 3.46 -20.10 -2.13
C ALA A 75 4.20 -18.77 -2.17
N LEU A 76 3.58 -17.71 -1.63
CA LEU A 76 4.18 -16.38 -1.52
C LEU A 76 5.43 -16.40 -0.64
N THR A 77 5.37 -17.11 0.48
CA THR A 77 6.52 -17.22 1.39
C THR A 77 7.69 -17.93 0.71
N THR A 78 7.42 -19.01 -0.03
CA THR A 78 8.44 -19.73 -0.83
C THR A 78 9.02 -18.84 -1.92
N PHE A 79 8.19 -18.10 -2.64
CA PHE A 79 8.62 -17.15 -3.66
C PHE A 79 9.55 -16.07 -3.08
N ILE A 80 9.15 -15.43 -1.97
CA ILE A 80 9.96 -14.39 -1.31
C ILE A 80 11.30 -14.95 -0.82
N ALA A 81 11.32 -16.18 -0.30
CA ALA A 81 12.56 -16.85 0.11
C ALA A 81 13.48 -17.08 -1.08
N SER A 82 12.94 -17.53 -2.23
CA SER A 82 13.70 -17.75 -3.47
C SER A 82 14.27 -16.44 -4.02
N VAL A 83 13.52 -15.34 -4.00
CA VAL A 83 14.04 -14.02 -4.38
C VAL A 83 15.18 -13.59 -3.47
N GLY A 84 15.13 -13.91 -2.19
CA GLY A 84 16.22 -13.65 -1.25
C GLY A 84 17.53 -14.33 -1.64
N ALA A 85 17.46 -15.53 -2.20
CA ALA A 85 18.62 -16.28 -2.70
C ALA A 85 19.10 -15.79 -4.09
N ILE A 86 18.18 -15.51 -5.00
CA ILE A 86 18.48 -15.14 -6.40
C ILE A 86 18.92 -13.68 -6.52
N HIS A 87 18.28 -12.76 -5.82
CA HIS A 87 18.53 -11.33 -5.95
C HIS A 87 19.32 -10.77 -4.76
N SER A 88 18.66 -10.63 -3.58
CA SER A 88 19.33 -10.11 -2.37
C SER A 88 18.45 -10.22 -1.12
N LYS A 89 19.10 -10.21 0.06
CA LYS A 89 18.43 -10.12 1.35
C LYS A 89 17.55 -8.85 1.48
N ALA A 90 18.01 -7.72 0.91
CA ALA A 90 17.27 -6.47 0.91
C ALA A 90 15.96 -6.57 0.11
N MET A 91 15.97 -7.23 -1.07
CA MET A 91 14.75 -7.47 -1.85
C MET A 91 13.82 -8.42 -1.13
N LYS A 92 14.33 -9.47 -0.46
CA LYS A 92 13.52 -10.34 0.39
C LYS A 92 12.81 -9.54 1.48
N ALA A 93 13.53 -8.68 2.21
CA ALA A 93 12.97 -7.84 3.26
C ALA A 93 11.89 -6.89 2.71
N TYR A 94 12.19 -6.23 1.59
CA TYR A 94 11.27 -5.34 0.90
C TYR A 94 9.97 -6.05 0.48
N LEU A 95 10.06 -7.20 -0.18
CA LEU A 95 8.88 -7.95 -0.60
C LEU A 95 8.05 -8.47 0.59
N THR A 96 8.71 -8.87 1.68
CA THR A 96 8.03 -9.28 2.91
C THR A 96 7.27 -8.10 3.52
N TYR A 97 7.92 -6.94 3.62
CA TYR A 97 7.31 -5.69 4.09
C TYR A 97 6.09 -5.29 3.26
N MET A 98 6.22 -5.35 1.94
CA MET A 98 5.13 -5.02 1.02
C MET A 98 3.99 -6.04 1.08
N ALA A 99 4.30 -7.34 1.13
CA ALA A 99 3.30 -8.39 1.19
C ALA A 99 2.38 -8.24 2.42
N GLN A 100 2.96 -7.96 3.59
CA GLN A 100 2.20 -7.73 4.82
C GLN A 100 1.15 -6.61 4.66
N ARG A 101 1.53 -5.53 3.99
CA ARG A 101 0.68 -4.36 3.76
C ARG A 101 -0.34 -4.58 2.65
N ILE A 102 0.05 -5.23 1.56
CA ILE A 102 -0.83 -5.52 0.42
C ILE A 102 -1.96 -6.48 0.83
N ILE A 103 -1.70 -7.44 1.71
CA ILE A 103 -2.74 -8.33 2.27
C ILE A 103 -3.82 -7.51 3.00
N GLU A 104 -3.41 -6.58 3.85
CA GLU A 104 -4.35 -5.72 4.56
C GLU A 104 -5.09 -4.75 3.62
N MET A 105 -4.39 -4.20 2.63
CA MET A 105 -5.01 -3.37 1.59
C MET A 105 -6.08 -4.14 0.80
N HIS A 106 -5.81 -5.39 0.43
CA HIS A 106 -6.80 -6.26 -0.22
C HIS A 106 -8.03 -6.47 0.66
N ARG A 107 -7.86 -6.68 1.96
CA ARG A 107 -8.97 -6.81 2.92
C ARG A 107 -9.81 -5.55 3.01
N ILE A 108 -9.16 -4.37 3.08
CA ILE A 108 -9.80 -3.06 3.26
C ILE A 108 -10.49 -2.60 1.99
N LEU A 109 -10.00 -2.98 0.83
CA LEU A 109 -10.56 -2.63 -0.46
C LEU A 109 -11.96 -3.24 -0.60
N LYS A 110 -12.94 -2.46 -1.11
CA LYS A 110 -14.28 -2.97 -1.47
C LYS A 110 -14.19 -3.94 -2.63
N ASP A 111 -15.16 -4.82 -2.79
CA ASP A 111 -15.19 -5.82 -3.86
C ASP A 111 -15.19 -5.16 -5.26
N THR A 112 -15.78 -3.97 -5.40
CA THR A 112 -15.75 -3.15 -6.62
C THR A 112 -14.49 -2.29 -6.74
N GLY A 113 -13.61 -2.31 -5.76
CA GLY A 113 -12.46 -1.41 -5.66
C GLY A 113 -11.26 -1.82 -6.51
N SER A 114 -10.38 -0.85 -6.76
CA SER A 114 -9.12 -1.04 -7.48
C SER A 114 -7.92 -0.59 -6.65
N LEU A 115 -6.80 -1.30 -6.83
CA LEU A 115 -5.50 -0.94 -6.27
C LEU A 115 -4.54 -0.58 -7.39
N TYR A 116 -3.80 0.53 -7.21
CA TYR A 116 -2.72 0.97 -8.08
C TYR A 116 -1.41 1.01 -7.30
N LEU A 117 -0.47 0.13 -7.65
CA LEU A 117 0.85 0.09 -7.05
C LEU A 117 1.87 0.67 -8.01
N HIS A 118 2.49 1.77 -7.62
CA HIS A 118 3.56 2.43 -8.36
C HIS A 118 4.91 1.88 -7.90
N CYS A 119 5.77 1.55 -8.85
CA CYS A 119 7.12 1.05 -8.57
C CYS A 119 8.07 1.34 -9.73
N ASP A 120 9.36 1.27 -9.47
CA ASP A 120 10.37 1.31 -10.50
C ASP A 120 10.55 -0.06 -11.20
N PRO A 121 11.18 -0.12 -12.38
CA PRO A 121 11.42 -1.38 -13.07
C PRO A 121 12.29 -2.39 -12.30
N THR A 122 13.02 -1.96 -11.26
CA THR A 122 13.89 -2.85 -10.46
C THR A 122 13.07 -3.82 -9.60
N ALA A 123 11.98 -3.33 -9.01
CA ALA A 123 11.13 -4.09 -8.11
C ALA A 123 9.85 -4.62 -8.78
N SER A 124 9.45 -4.05 -9.94
CA SER A 124 8.14 -4.29 -10.56
C SER A 124 7.84 -5.78 -10.77
N HIS A 125 8.74 -6.54 -11.38
CA HIS A 125 8.53 -7.95 -11.71
C HIS A 125 8.27 -8.82 -10.47
N TYR A 126 8.94 -8.52 -9.35
CA TYR A 126 8.76 -9.23 -8.08
C TYR A 126 7.46 -8.82 -7.39
N LEU A 127 7.12 -7.52 -7.40
CA LEU A 127 5.87 -7.02 -6.85
C LEU A 127 4.65 -7.53 -7.63
N LYS A 128 4.79 -7.72 -8.95
CA LYS A 128 3.74 -8.34 -9.79
C LYS A 128 3.39 -9.73 -9.28
N ALA A 129 4.38 -10.57 -8.97
CA ALA A 129 4.14 -11.91 -8.45
C ALA A 129 3.48 -11.88 -7.05
N VAL A 130 3.85 -10.94 -6.19
CA VAL A 130 3.20 -10.72 -4.89
C VAL A 130 1.73 -10.34 -5.07
N LEU A 131 1.44 -9.43 -5.99
CA LEU A 131 0.07 -9.01 -6.30
C LEU A 131 -0.77 -10.14 -6.91
N ASP A 132 -0.18 -10.95 -7.81
CA ASP A 132 -0.86 -12.11 -8.40
C ASP A 132 -1.30 -13.13 -7.35
N GLU A 133 -0.48 -13.38 -6.33
CA GLU A 133 -0.81 -14.31 -5.26
C GLU A 133 -1.89 -13.77 -4.33
N ILE A 134 -1.88 -12.45 -4.03
CA ILE A 134 -2.82 -11.86 -3.08
C ILE A 134 -4.16 -11.50 -3.73
N PHE A 135 -4.14 -10.91 -4.91
CA PHE A 135 -5.34 -10.47 -5.63
C PHE A 135 -5.91 -11.54 -6.57
N GLY A 136 -5.10 -12.53 -6.96
CA GLY A 136 -5.37 -13.46 -8.03
C GLY A 136 -4.99 -12.88 -9.41
N LYS A 137 -4.31 -13.68 -10.24
CA LYS A 137 -3.85 -13.30 -11.58
C LYS A 137 -4.97 -12.81 -12.51
N ASP A 138 -6.18 -13.33 -12.32
CA ASP A 138 -7.35 -12.99 -13.15
C ASP A 138 -7.93 -11.61 -12.82
N ASN A 139 -7.50 -11.01 -11.70
CA ASN A 139 -7.83 -9.67 -11.28
C ASN A 139 -6.79 -8.61 -11.68
N PHE A 140 -5.72 -9.01 -12.34
CA PHE A 140 -4.80 -8.10 -13.01
C PHE A 140 -5.51 -7.39 -14.16
N ARG A 141 -5.42 -6.04 -14.21
CA ARG A 141 -6.09 -5.22 -15.22
C ARG A 141 -5.12 -4.59 -16.19
N ASN A 142 -4.11 -3.89 -15.69
CA ASN A 142 -3.12 -3.22 -16.52
C ASN A 142 -1.75 -3.16 -15.85
N GLU A 143 -0.70 -3.23 -16.65
CA GLU A 143 0.60 -2.66 -16.37
C GLU A 143 0.67 -1.31 -17.09
N ILE A 144 0.58 -0.23 -16.33
CA ILE A 144 0.65 1.13 -16.87
C ILE A 144 2.10 1.56 -16.85
N VAL A 145 2.63 1.91 -18.03
CA VAL A 145 3.98 2.44 -18.18
C VAL A 145 3.91 3.97 -18.18
N TRP A 146 4.27 4.58 -17.05
CA TRP A 146 4.35 6.04 -16.95
C TRP A 146 5.68 6.55 -17.46
N CYS A 147 5.67 7.11 -18.67
CA CYS A 147 6.83 7.67 -19.33
C CYS A 147 6.97 9.17 -19.05
N TYR A 148 8.21 9.63 -18.86
CA TYR A 148 8.51 11.04 -18.64
C TYR A 148 9.80 11.47 -19.35
N ARG A 149 9.91 12.78 -19.61
CA ARG A 149 11.10 13.38 -20.22
C ARG A 149 12.00 14.00 -19.16
N GLY A 150 13.26 14.22 -19.48
CA GLY A 150 14.21 14.89 -18.59
C GLY A 150 15.41 14.02 -18.18
N GLY A 151 16.34 14.58 -17.38
CA GLY A 151 17.56 13.93 -16.89
C GLY A 151 18.69 13.85 -17.93
N GLY A 152 19.87 13.37 -17.50
CA GLY A 152 21.05 13.26 -18.34
C GLY A 152 20.94 12.17 -19.42
N SER A 153 21.78 12.20 -20.43
CA SER A 153 21.87 11.17 -21.46
C SER A 153 23.00 10.20 -21.11
N PRO A 154 22.69 8.92 -20.81
CA PRO A 154 23.72 7.91 -20.59
C PRO A 154 24.54 7.71 -21.88
N LYS A 155 25.84 7.39 -21.72
CA LYS A 155 26.72 7.16 -22.88
C LYS A 155 26.74 5.72 -23.37
N LYS A 156 26.34 4.75 -22.54
CA LYS A 156 26.47 3.31 -22.82
C LYS A 156 25.14 2.55 -22.75
N ASP A 157 24.06 3.18 -22.25
CA ASP A 157 22.75 2.56 -22.06
C ASP A 157 21.63 3.46 -22.55
N PHE A 158 20.44 2.91 -22.70
CA PHE A 158 19.23 3.71 -22.90
C PHE A 158 18.87 4.48 -21.62
N GLY A 159 18.39 5.71 -21.75
CA GLY A 159 17.91 6.49 -20.61
C GLY A 159 16.67 5.85 -19.98
N ARG A 160 16.72 5.51 -18.70
CA ARG A 160 15.57 5.01 -17.95
C ARG A 160 14.61 6.16 -17.66
N ARG A 161 13.45 6.12 -18.31
CA ARG A 161 12.50 7.24 -18.36
C ARG A 161 11.06 6.77 -18.15
N HIS A 162 10.87 5.76 -17.35
CA HIS A 162 9.55 5.28 -17.00
C HIS A 162 9.55 4.62 -15.63
N ASP A 163 8.39 4.66 -15.00
CA ASP A 163 8.00 3.85 -13.87
C ASP A 163 6.83 2.96 -14.29
N VAL A 164 6.52 1.97 -13.48
CA VAL A 164 5.44 1.01 -13.68
C VAL A 164 4.36 1.22 -12.64
N ILE A 165 3.10 1.19 -13.06
CA ILE A 165 1.96 1.24 -12.14
C ILE A 165 1.08 0.02 -12.44
N PHE A 166 1.05 -0.95 -11.52
CA PHE A 166 0.18 -2.10 -11.61
C PHE A 166 -1.24 -1.74 -11.16
N ARG A 167 -2.22 -2.08 -11.98
CA ARG A 167 -3.63 -1.97 -11.63
C ARG A 167 -4.23 -3.35 -11.41
N TYR A 168 -4.78 -3.56 -10.22
CA TYR A 168 -5.59 -4.72 -9.85
C TYR A 168 -6.96 -4.28 -9.38
N SER A 169 -7.98 -5.06 -9.67
CA SER A 169 -9.29 -4.97 -9.02
C SER A 169 -9.40 -6.04 -7.94
N LYS A 170 -10.29 -5.86 -6.97
CA LYS A 170 -10.51 -6.90 -5.95
C LYS A 170 -11.33 -8.07 -6.49
N SER A 171 -12.24 -7.79 -7.44
CA SER A 171 -13.08 -8.81 -8.08
C SER A 171 -13.25 -8.53 -9.57
N GLY A 172 -14.02 -9.38 -10.26
CA GLY A 172 -14.42 -9.16 -11.67
C GLY A 172 -15.41 -8.00 -11.85
N ASP A 173 -16.16 -7.63 -10.81
CA ASP A 173 -17.09 -6.50 -10.80
C ASP A 173 -16.40 -5.28 -10.18
N TYR A 174 -15.81 -4.42 -11.00
CA TYR A 174 -15.00 -3.29 -10.57
C TYR A 174 -15.39 -1.97 -11.22
N THR A 175 -15.20 -0.88 -10.49
CA THR A 175 -15.45 0.48 -11.00
C THR A 175 -14.40 0.87 -12.04
N PHE A 176 -14.88 1.23 -13.26
CA PHE A 176 -14.06 1.87 -14.29
C PHE A 176 -14.88 2.88 -15.09
N VAL A 177 -14.62 4.17 -14.85
CA VAL A 177 -15.35 5.30 -15.43
C VAL A 177 -14.63 5.80 -16.67
N ALA A 178 -14.77 5.06 -17.78
CA ALA A 178 -14.05 5.30 -19.02
C ALA A 178 -14.21 6.72 -19.57
N ASP A 179 -15.42 7.27 -19.54
CA ASP A 179 -15.72 8.58 -20.12
C ASP A 179 -15.07 9.75 -19.37
N SER A 180 -14.72 9.56 -18.11
CA SER A 180 -14.06 10.59 -17.27
C SER A 180 -12.59 10.84 -17.62
N ILE A 181 -11.98 9.92 -18.38
CA ILE A 181 -10.55 9.93 -18.70
C ILE A 181 -10.25 9.96 -20.21
N ARG A 182 -11.29 10.12 -21.05
CA ARG A 182 -11.08 10.16 -22.51
C ARG A 182 -10.18 11.33 -22.91
N ILE A 183 -9.38 11.06 -23.93
CA ILE A 183 -8.49 12.04 -24.55
C ILE A 183 -8.85 12.21 -26.02
N PRO A 184 -8.56 13.37 -26.64
CA PRO A 184 -8.75 13.53 -28.06
C PRO A 184 -7.99 12.48 -28.87
N TYR A 185 -8.55 12.03 -30.00
CA TYR A 185 -7.91 11.02 -30.85
C TYR A 185 -6.53 11.42 -31.37
N GLN A 186 -6.23 12.74 -31.44
CA GLN A 186 -4.96 13.27 -31.92
C GLN A 186 -3.95 13.60 -30.80
N ALA A 187 -4.31 13.42 -29.52
CA ALA A 187 -3.54 13.96 -28.38
C ALA A 187 -2.12 13.39 -28.22
N GLU A 188 -1.78 12.29 -28.84
CA GLU A 188 -0.50 11.57 -28.60
C GLU A 188 0.33 11.35 -29.87
N GLY A 189 0.17 12.19 -30.89
CA GLY A 189 1.06 12.17 -32.07
C GLY A 189 0.93 10.91 -32.94
N LEU A 190 -0.12 10.13 -32.78
CA LEU A 190 -0.37 8.90 -33.56
C LEU A 190 -0.88 9.16 -34.99
N GLY A 191 -0.80 10.39 -35.49
CA GLY A 191 -0.92 10.74 -36.90
C GLY A 191 -2.25 10.39 -37.59
N ARG A 192 -3.30 10.07 -36.85
CA ARG A 192 -4.62 9.79 -37.42
C ARG A 192 -5.50 11.02 -37.33
N THR A 193 -5.87 11.56 -38.47
CA THR A 193 -6.93 12.56 -38.58
C THR A 193 -8.29 11.91 -38.37
N ASP A 194 -9.28 12.65 -37.85
CA ASP A 194 -10.63 12.14 -37.57
C ASP A 194 -11.27 11.45 -38.79
N ASP A 195 -10.92 11.85 -40.00
CA ASP A 195 -11.42 11.29 -41.27
C ASP A 195 -10.81 9.93 -41.63
N ALA A 196 -9.63 9.56 -41.10
CA ALA A 196 -8.92 8.33 -41.46
C ALA A 196 -9.36 7.10 -40.62
N MET A 197 -10.22 7.29 -39.64
CA MET A 197 -10.67 6.23 -38.73
C MET A 197 -11.91 5.46 -39.15
N TRP A 198 -12.54 5.88 -40.25
CA TRP A 198 -13.80 5.30 -40.70
C TRP A 198 -13.56 4.08 -41.59
N GLY A 199 -13.51 2.93 -41.01
CA GLY A 199 -13.46 1.66 -41.71
C GLY A 199 -14.75 0.89 -41.55
N LYS A 200 -15.26 0.29 -42.60
CA LYS A 200 -16.23 -0.81 -42.47
C LYS A 200 -15.56 -1.99 -41.80
N HIS A 201 -16.18 -2.57 -40.76
CA HIS A 201 -15.76 -3.87 -40.25
C HIS A 201 -15.70 -4.85 -41.42
N LYS A 202 -14.53 -5.50 -41.62
CA LYS A 202 -14.38 -6.55 -42.63
C LYS A 202 -15.55 -7.56 -42.52
N GLY A 203 -16.41 -7.60 -43.52
CA GLY A 203 -17.55 -8.53 -43.58
C GLY A 203 -18.88 -8.05 -42.96
N THR A 204 -19.00 -6.77 -42.56
CA THR A 204 -20.28 -6.20 -42.12
C THR A 204 -20.50 -4.80 -42.66
N ASP A 205 -21.77 -4.39 -42.83
CA ASP A 205 -22.13 -3.02 -43.22
C ASP A 205 -22.16 -2.04 -42.06
N LYS A 206 -21.66 -2.45 -40.87
CA LYS A 206 -21.62 -1.58 -39.68
C LYS A 206 -20.47 -0.57 -39.81
N VAL A 207 -20.84 0.71 -39.90
CA VAL A 207 -19.90 1.84 -39.85
C VAL A 207 -19.57 2.11 -38.37
N TYR A 208 -18.29 2.06 -38.01
CA TYR A 208 -17.83 2.44 -36.67
C TYR A 208 -17.89 3.96 -36.52
N LYS A 209 -18.63 4.45 -35.56
CA LYS A 209 -18.63 5.89 -35.18
C LYS A 209 -17.73 6.08 -33.96
N PRO A 210 -16.68 6.93 -34.03
CA PRO A 210 -15.87 7.23 -32.86
C PRO A 210 -16.71 7.87 -31.77
N ASN A 211 -16.31 7.65 -30.52
CA ASN A 211 -16.94 8.32 -29.39
C ASN A 211 -16.64 9.83 -29.45
N PRO A 212 -17.66 10.72 -29.42
CA PRO A 212 -17.42 12.16 -29.50
C PRO A 212 -16.57 12.74 -28.34
N LEU A 213 -16.49 12.02 -27.21
CA LEU A 213 -15.63 12.38 -26.08
C LEU A 213 -14.16 11.97 -26.28
N GLY A 214 -13.83 11.30 -27.41
CA GLY A 214 -12.47 10.84 -27.66
C GLY A 214 -12.25 9.36 -27.28
N LYS A 215 -11.00 8.93 -27.28
CA LYS A 215 -10.58 7.55 -26.95
C LYS A 215 -10.22 7.40 -25.48
N ILE A 216 -10.32 6.18 -24.96
CA ILE A 216 -9.70 5.82 -23.68
C ILE A 216 -8.19 5.82 -23.90
N PRO A 217 -7.38 6.41 -22.99
CA PRO A 217 -5.93 6.35 -23.09
C PRO A 217 -5.43 4.90 -23.10
N GLU A 218 -4.35 4.66 -23.81
CA GLU A 218 -3.57 3.44 -23.71
C GLU A 218 -2.96 3.30 -22.30
N ASP A 219 -2.37 2.14 -22.00
CA ASP A 219 -1.69 1.85 -20.75
C ASP A 219 -0.21 2.30 -20.72
N TRP A 220 0.23 3.08 -21.68
CA TRP A 220 1.46 3.85 -21.63
C TRP A 220 1.15 5.35 -21.61
N TRP A 221 1.63 6.05 -20.59
CA TRP A 221 1.28 7.45 -20.35
C TRP A 221 2.51 8.35 -20.43
N LEU A 222 2.52 9.26 -21.42
CA LEU A 222 3.54 10.29 -21.48
C LEU A 222 3.08 11.51 -20.67
N MET A 223 3.56 11.62 -19.45
CA MET A 223 3.31 12.72 -18.54
C MET A 223 4.61 13.15 -17.88
N ASN A 224 4.98 14.42 -17.95
CA ASN A 224 6.22 14.87 -17.35
C ASN A 224 6.18 14.85 -15.83
N VAL A 225 7.33 14.62 -15.22
CA VAL A 225 7.58 14.89 -13.80
C VAL A 225 7.54 16.39 -13.54
N LEU A 226 7.33 16.80 -12.29
CA LEU A 226 7.31 18.21 -11.91
C LEU A 226 8.70 18.83 -12.08
N ASN A 227 8.76 19.90 -12.86
CA ASN A 227 9.97 20.70 -13.05
C ASN A 227 10.31 21.51 -11.79
N ALA A 228 11.56 22.01 -11.71
CA ALA A 228 12.01 22.79 -10.55
C ALA A 228 11.13 24.04 -10.26
N ASN A 229 10.60 24.67 -11.31
CA ASN A 229 9.79 25.89 -11.23
C ASN A 229 8.28 25.63 -11.33
N ASP A 230 7.86 24.37 -11.23
CA ASP A 230 6.44 24.03 -11.30
C ASP A 230 5.73 24.55 -10.03
N PRO A 231 4.63 25.31 -10.16
CA PRO A 231 3.89 25.87 -9.01
C PRO A 231 3.32 24.76 -8.08
N GLU A 232 3.06 23.58 -8.63
CA GLU A 232 2.61 22.42 -7.88
C GLU A 232 3.71 21.84 -6.96
N ARG A 233 4.98 22.15 -7.23
CA ARG A 233 6.11 21.55 -6.55
C ARG A 233 6.26 22.04 -5.11
N THR A 234 6.26 21.11 -4.16
CA THR A 234 6.52 21.42 -2.74
C THR A 234 8.00 21.30 -2.36
N GLY A 235 8.81 20.64 -3.20
CA GLY A 235 10.19 20.24 -2.88
C GLY A 235 10.27 18.91 -2.16
N TYR A 236 9.12 18.24 -1.90
CA TYR A 236 9.13 16.88 -1.39
C TYR A 236 9.81 15.95 -2.41
N PRO A 237 10.78 15.13 -1.97
CA PRO A 237 11.41 14.17 -2.87
C PRO A 237 10.36 13.24 -3.47
N THR A 238 10.50 12.92 -4.76
CA THR A 238 9.61 11.96 -5.47
C THR A 238 8.13 12.38 -5.59
N GLN A 239 7.78 13.66 -5.33
CA GLN A 239 6.41 14.16 -5.52
C GLN A 239 5.88 13.83 -6.91
N LYS A 240 4.72 13.16 -6.96
CA LYS A 240 4.04 12.85 -8.23
C LYS A 240 3.15 14.03 -8.70
N PRO A 241 2.96 14.22 -10.01
CA PRO A 241 2.09 15.28 -10.54
C PRO A 241 0.61 14.99 -10.26
N LEU A 242 -0.18 16.04 -9.95
CA LEU A 242 -1.63 15.92 -9.75
C LEU A 242 -2.34 15.33 -10.98
N ALA A 243 -1.88 15.65 -12.18
CA ALA A 243 -2.46 15.11 -13.42
C ALA A 243 -2.46 13.58 -13.47
N LEU A 244 -1.40 12.93 -12.96
CA LEU A 244 -1.31 11.47 -12.84
C LEU A 244 -2.39 10.93 -11.90
N LEU A 245 -2.49 11.53 -10.70
CA LEU A 245 -3.45 11.08 -9.68
C LEU A 245 -4.89 11.38 -10.10
N HIS A 246 -5.15 12.51 -10.76
CA HIS A 246 -6.46 12.83 -11.31
C HIS A 246 -6.93 11.76 -12.31
N ARG A 247 -6.05 11.30 -13.22
CA ARG A 247 -6.40 10.23 -14.18
C ARG A 247 -6.74 8.94 -13.47
N ILE A 248 -5.94 8.51 -12.50
CA ILE A 248 -6.16 7.30 -11.70
C ILE A 248 -7.48 7.39 -10.92
N ILE A 249 -7.69 8.49 -10.19
CA ILE A 249 -8.87 8.66 -9.33
C ILE A 249 -10.14 8.75 -10.16
N LYS A 250 -10.14 9.52 -11.26
CA LYS A 250 -11.29 9.63 -12.18
C LYS A 250 -11.65 8.30 -12.81
N SER A 251 -10.66 7.47 -13.18
CA SER A 251 -10.92 6.20 -13.86
C SER A 251 -11.54 5.15 -12.94
N SER A 252 -11.24 5.17 -11.64
CA SER A 252 -11.52 4.03 -10.74
C SER A 252 -12.24 4.41 -9.45
N SER A 253 -12.91 5.56 -9.46
CA SER A 253 -13.79 5.98 -8.36
C SER A 253 -14.86 6.96 -8.82
N ASN A 254 -15.92 7.09 -8.02
CA ASN A 254 -17.00 8.07 -8.19
C ASN A 254 -16.88 9.17 -7.14
N GLU A 255 -17.62 10.27 -7.35
CA GLU A 255 -17.73 11.32 -6.33
C GLU A 255 -18.30 10.76 -5.03
N GLY A 256 -17.73 11.14 -3.89
CA GLY A 256 -18.09 10.64 -2.56
C GLY A 256 -17.41 9.34 -2.15
N ASP A 257 -16.75 8.61 -3.07
CA ASP A 257 -15.96 7.40 -2.78
C ASP A 257 -14.74 7.72 -1.90
N ILE A 258 -14.19 6.70 -1.25
CA ILE A 258 -13.01 6.81 -0.39
C ILE A 258 -11.76 6.38 -1.16
N VAL A 259 -10.81 7.29 -1.30
CA VAL A 259 -9.48 7.06 -1.88
C VAL A 259 -8.46 6.96 -0.74
N MET A 260 -7.61 5.95 -0.75
CA MET A 260 -6.56 5.76 0.26
C MET A 260 -5.17 5.79 -0.37
N ASP A 261 -4.24 6.48 0.33
CA ASP A 261 -2.82 6.43 0.06
C ASP A 261 -2.06 6.07 1.34
N PRO A 262 -1.58 4.81 1.48
CA PRO A 262 -0.89 4.36 2.68
C PRO A 262 0.59 4.76 2.75
N PHE A 263 1.10 5.49 1.74
CA PHE A 263 2.45 6.07 1.67
C PHE A 263 2.36 7.52 1.17
N CYS A 264 1.52 8.32 1.81
CA CYS A 264 1.04 9.55 1.20
C CYS A 264 2.08 10.67 1.06
N GLY A 265 3.22 10.63 1.75
CA GLY A 265 4.29 11.61 1.63
C GLY A 265 3.78 13.05 1.71
N CYS A 266 3.93 13.81 0.63
CA CYS A 266 3.37 15.16 0.51
C CYS A 266 1.87 15.20 0.16
N ALA A 267 1.18 14.08 0.30
CA ALA A 267 -0.27 13.90 0.16
C ALA A 267 -0.87 14.33 -1.19
N THR A 268 -0.15 14.14 -2.29
CA THR A 268 -0.66 14.48 -3.63
C THR A 268 -1.96 13.73 -3.94
N THR A 269 -2.06 12.45 -3.56
CA THR A 269 -3.28 11.65 -3.74
C THR A 269 -4.46 12.21 -2.95
N CYS A 270 -4.24 12.64 -1.70
CA CYS A 270 -5.29 13.22 -0.86
C CYS A 270 -5.81 14.54 -1.44
N VAL A 271 -4.90 15.40 -1.92
CA VAL A 271 -5.24 16.66 -2.60
C VAL A 271 -6.04 16.37 -3.87
N ALA A 272 -5.57 15.48 -4.73
CA ALA A 272 -6.26 15.10 -5.96
C ALA A 272 -7.67 14.51 -5.69
N ALA A 273 -7.79 13.65 -4.67
CA ALA A 273 -9.07 13.09 -4.27
C ALA A 273 -10.07 14.17 -3.83
N GLN A 274 -9.60 15.11 -3.01
CA GLN A 274 -10.42 16.22 -2.55
C GLN A 274 -10.87 17.11 -3.70
N GLN A 275 -9.97 17.52 -4.59
CA GLN A 275 -10.30 18.34 -5.76
C GLN A 275 -11.37 17.70 -6.66
N LEU A 276 -11.45 16.39 -6.64
CA LEU A 276 -12.40 15.60 -7.39
C LEU A 276 -13.67 15.22 -6.59
N GLY A 277 -13.88 15.76 -5.41
CA GLY A 277 -15.06 15.45 -4.58
C GLY A 277 -15.05 14.05 -3.93
N ARG A 278 -13.88 13.41 -3.82
CA ARG A 278 -13.70 12.13 -3.12
C ARG A 278 -13.30 12.38 -1.68
N LYS A 279 -13.67 11.47 -0.80
CA LYS A 279 -13.11 11.38 0.56
C LYS A 279 -11.74 10.71 0.49
N TRP A 280 -10.90 10.96 1.49
CA TRP A 280 -9.56 10.39 1.46
C TRP A 280 -9.06 9.93 2.83
N ILE A 281 -8.16 8.96 2.81
CA ILE A 281 -7.36 8.49 3.93
C ILE A 281 -5.91 8.53 3.48
N GLY A 282 -5.09 9.35 4.14
CA GLY A 282 -3.64 9.38 3.97
C GLY A 282 -2.97 8.75 5.18
N ILE A 283 -1.88 8.01 4.97
CA ILE A 283 -1.07 7.47 6.06
C ILE A 283 0.39 7.79 5.76
N ASP A 284 1.11 8.36 6.74
CA ASP A 284 2.55 8.57 6.66
C ASP A 284 3.16 8.49 8.06
N ILE A 285 4.37 7.97 8.14
CA ILE A 285 5.11 7.90 9.41
C ILE A 285 5.77 9.25 9.75
N GLU A 286 6.04 10.07 8.74
CA GLU A 286 6.74 11.33 8.87
C GLU A 286 5.81 12.46 9.29
N LYS A 287 6.01 12.98 10.50
CA LYS A 287 5.21 14.10 11.03
C LYS A 287 5.28 15.36 10.17
N GLN A 288 6.33 15.53 9.40
CA GLN A 288 6.50 16.66 8.48
C GLN A 288 5.58 16.59 7.27
N ALA A 289 5.13 15.39 6.86
CA ALA A 289 4.10 15.21 5.84
C ALA A 289 2.82 15.99 6.21
N VAL A 290 2.48 16.04 7.50
CA VAL A 290 1.33 16.79 8.03
C VAL A 290 1.43 18.28 7.70
N SER A 291 2.56 18.90 7.98
CA SER A 291 2.74 20.35 7.75
C SER A 291 2.69 20.71 6.26
N ILE A 292 3.22 19.84 5.42
CA ILE A 292 3.17 20.00 3.96
C ILE A 292 1.73 19.85 3.46
N LEU A 293 1.03 18.83 3.95
CA LEU A 293 -0.39 18.63 3.62
C LEU A 293 -1.20 19.85 4.03
N ILE A 294 -1.12 20.29 5.30
CA ILE A 294 -1.85 21.48 5.79
C ILE A 294 -1.61 22.68 4.89
N LYS A 295 -0.36 22.95 4.52
CA LYS A 295 -0.02 24.06 3.64
C LYS A 295 -0.61 23.91 2.24
N ARG A 296 -0.51 22.72 1.62
CA ARG A 296 -1.11 22.47 0.30
C ARG A 296 -2.63 22.64 0.33
N LEU A 297 -3.27 22.15 1.39
CA LEU A 297 -4.70 22.24 1.55
C LEU A 297 -5.15 23.71 1.81
N SER A 298 -4.36 24.50 2.54
CA SER A 298 -4.64 25.92 2.76
C SER A 298 -4.41 26.76 1.52
N ASP A 299 -3.41 26.42 0.69
CA ASP A 299 -3.10 27.12 -0.56
C ASP A 299 -4.19 26.86 -1.63
N ASP A 300 -4.90 25.73 -1.57
CA ASP A 300 -5.95 25.32 -2.52
C ASP A 300 -7.34 25.96 -2.20
N ALA A 301 -7.31 27.17 -1.65
CA ALA A 301 -8.45 28.07 -1.48
C ALA A 301 -9.65 27.53 -0.69
N GLY A 302 -9.52 27.36 0.60
CA GLY A 302 -10.68 27.34 1.53
C GLY A 302 -11.53 26.07 1.53
N ILE A 303 -11.16 25.03 0.78
CA ILE A 303 -11.91 23.77 0.67
C ILE A 303 -11.67 22.85 1.88
N PHE A 304 -10.72 23.15 2.75
CA PHE A 304 -10.18 22.22 3.74
C PHE A 304 -10.29 22.68 5.18
N LYS A 305 -11.47 23.02 5.60
CA LYS A 305 -11.67 23.30 7.02
C LYS A 305 -11.80 22.06 7.90
N ASP A 306 -12.10 20.88 7.32
CA ASP A 306 -12.48 19.69 8.09
C ASP A 306 -11.72 18.43 7.66
N PHE A 307 -10.46 18.31 8.03
CA PHE A 307 -9.78 17.02 8.03
C PHE A 307 -9.25 16.69 9.44
N ILE A 308 -9.08 15.40 9.72
CA ILE A 308 -8.57 14.90 10.97
C ILE A 308 -7.11 14.50 10.77
N ASN A 309 -6.22 14.99 11.65
CA ASN A 309 -4.87 14.47 11.79
C ASN A 309 -4.75 13.73 13.12
N THR A 310 -4.32 12.46 13.09
CA THR A 310 -4.24 11.64 14.30
C THR A 310 -3.16 10.56 14.20
N PRO A 311 -2.38 10.32 15.28
CA PRO A 311 -1.52 9.15 15.37
C PRO A 311 -2.24 7.91 15.91
N ILE A 312 -3.54 8.04 16.28
CA ILE A 312 -4.29 6.97 16.94
C ILE A 312 -4.65 5.88 15.94
N VAL A 313 -4.28 4.65 16.27
CA VAL A 313 -4.65 3.48 15.49
C VAL A 313 -6.16 3.24 15.63
N PRO A 314 -6.91 3.17 14.52
CA PRO A 314 -8.33 2.89 14.57
C PRO A 314 -8.59 1.47 15.08
N GLN A 315 -9.79 1.22 15.57
CA GLN A 315 -10.22 -0.10 16.02
C GLN A 315 -11.27 -0.66 15.06
N ARG A 316 -11.07 -1.90 14.62
CA ARG A 316 -12.02 -2.60 13.76
C ARG A 316 -13.34 -2.82 14.49
N THR A 317 -14.44 -2.55 13.78
CA THR A 317 -15.81 -2.75 14.27
C THR A 317 -16.60 -3.79 13.45
N ASP A 318 -16.01 -4.27 12.36
CA ASP A 318 -16.56 -5.29 11.45
C ASP A 318 -16.28 -6.73 11.89
N ILE A 319 -15.49 -6.90 12.93
CA ILE A 319 -15.19 -8.22 13.50
C ILE A 319 -16.28 -8.56 14.50
N GLN A 320 -16.98 -9.66 14.28
CA GLN A 320 -17.87 -10.20 15.32
C GLN A 320 -17.02 -10.58 16.54
N ARG A 321 -17.38 -10.06 17.71
CA ARG A 321 -16.80 -10.51 18.98
C ARG A 321 -17.05 -11.99 19.09
N ILE A 322 -15.97 -12.76 18.98
CA ILE A 322 -16.01 -14.20 18.97
C ILE A 322 -16.05 -14.70 20.41
N GLU A 323 -16.87 -15.72 20.61
CA GLU A 323 -16.94 -16.74 21.65
C GLU A 323 -16.41 -16.42 23.07
N PRO A 324 -16.96 -17.05 24.11
CA PRO A 324 -16.47 -16.94 25.47
C PRO A 324 -14.95 -17.23 25.52
N VAL A 325 -14.19 -16.40 26.22
CA VAL A 325 -12.71 -16.50 26.38
C VAL A 325 -12.24 -17.91 26.70
N LYS A 326 -13.08 -18.70 27.37
CA LYS A 326 -12.79 -20.10 27.74
C LYS A 326 -12.68 -21.01 26.53
N SER A 327 -13.61 -20.92 25.56
CA SER A 327 -13.58 -21.76 24.34
C SER A 327 -12.42 -21.39 23.41
N VAL A 328 -12.08 -20.12 23.30
CA VAL A 328 -10.91 -19.64 22.56
C VAL A 328 -9.62 -20.22 23.14
N LYS A 329 -9.48 -20.18 24.46
CA LYS A 329 -8.29 -20.69 25.14
C LYS A 329 -8.12 -22.20 24.95
N GLU A 330 -9.20 -22.97 25.07
CA GLU A 330 -9.19 -24.44 24.89
C GLU A 330 -8.83 -24.81 23.43
N ARG A 331 -9.31 -24.06 22.45
CA ARG A 331 -9.01 -24.27 21.04
C ARG A 331 -7.54 -23.98 20.73
N LEU A 332 -7.04 -22.82 21.15
CA LEU A 332 -5.63 -22.45 21.01
C LEU A 332 -4.70 -23.46 21.71
N TYR A 333 -5.09 -23.97 22.88
CA TYR A 333 -4.32 -24.94 23.61
C TYR A 333 -4.12 -26.27 22.85
N LYS A 334 -5.16 -26.72 22.14
CA LYS A 334 -5.08 -27.87 21.25
C LYS A 334 -4.22 -27.57 20.01
N GLU A 335 -4.44 -26.46 19.35
CA GLU A 335 -3.71 -26.08 18.15
C GLU A 335 -2.21 -25.83 18.41
N GLN A 336 -1.87 -25.28 19.56
CA GLN A 336 -0.48 -25.08 19.97
C GLN A 336 0.15 -26.33 20.65
N ASN A 337 -0.54 -27.49 20.65
CA ASN A 337 -0.05 -28.72 21.28
C ASN A 337 0.40 -28.53 22.74
N SER A 338 -0.36 -27.77 23.52
CA SER A 338 -0.05 -27.43 24.92
C SER A 338 1.22 -26.61 25.10
N LEU A 339 1.82 -26.05 24.04
CA LEU A 339 3.08 -25.33 24.09
C LEU A 339 2.82 -23.80 24.24
N CYS A 340 3.66 -23.14 25.04
CA CYS A 340 3.79 -21.69 24.99
C CYS A 340 4.37 -21.25 23.65
N ASN A 341 3.70 -20.35 22.94
CA ASN A 341 4.20 -19.90 21.63
C ASN A 341 5.52 -19.10 21.70
N GLY A 342 5.88 -18.59 22.88
CA GLY A 342 7.14 -17.89 23.10
C GLY A 342 8.34 -18.82 23.36
N CYS A 343 8.32 -19.61 24.43
CA CYS A 343 9.45 -20.47 24.83
C CYS A 343 9.34 -21.89 24.32
N LYS A 344 8.26 -22.25 23.63
CA LYS A 344 7.99 -23.62 23.13
C LYS A 344 8.00 -24.73 24.20
N THR A 345 7.92 -24.32 25.46
CA THR A 345 7.81 -25.26 26.60
C THR A 345 6.36 -25.66 26.78
N GLN A 346 6.12 -26.92 27.18
CA GLN A 346 4.80 -27.44 27.47
C GLN A 346 4.29 -26.99 28.84
N PHE A 347 3.02 -26.56 28.89
CA PHE A 347 2.36 -26.11 30.12
C PHE A 347 0.94 -26.68 30.22
N ASP A 348 0.45 -26.81 31.47
CA ASP A 348 -0.98 -26.98 31.70
C ASP A 348 -1.72 -25.70 31.22
N ILE A 349 -2.93 -25.89 30.69
CA ILE A 349 -3.74 -24.77 30.17
C ILE A 349 -3.93 -23.60 31.17
N ARG A 350 -3.96 -23.92 32.48
CA ARG A 350 -4.09 -22.92 33.55
C ARG A 350 -2.91 -21.96 33.62
N ASN A 351 -1.74 -22.42 33.20
CA ASN A 351 -0.48 -21.67 33.24
C ASN A 351 -0.17 -20.91 31.94
N LEU A 352 -1.09 -20.96 30.99
CA LEU A 352 -1.01 -20.20 29.74
C LEU A 352 -2.05 -19.07 29.75
N GLU A 353 -1.71 -17.94 29.17
CA GLU A 353 -2.52 -16.72 29.04
C GLU A 353 -2.78 -16.44 27.58
N ILE A 354 -4.00 -15.98 27.26
CA ILE A 354 -4.28 -15.49 25.90
C ILE A 354 -3.59 -14.14 25.74
N ASP A 355 -2.80 -14.03 24.70
CA ASP A 355 -2.11 -12.81 24.31
C ASP A 355 -2.44 -12.47 22.86
N HIS A 356 -2.36 -11.19 22.51
CA HIS A 356 -2.52 -10.70 21.14
C HIS A 356 -1.19 -10.80 20.40
N ILE A 357 -1.15 -11.54 19.29
CA ILE A 357 0.03 -11.61 18.41
C ILE A 357 0.44 -10.19 18.01
N ILE A 358 -0.53 -9.44 17.51
CA ILE A 358 -0.42 -8.00 17.27
C ILE A 358 -1.06 -7.27 18.45
N PRO A 359 -0.31 -6.49 19.22
CA PRO A 359 -0.86 -5.74 20.35
C PRO A 359 -2.00 -4.81 19.93
N LYS A 360 -2.99 -4.62 20.81
CA LYS A 360 -4.09 -3.67 20.57
C LYS A 360 -3.61 -2.25 20.31
N SER A 361 -2.54 -1.83 20.99
CA SER A 361 -1.90 -0.53 20.78
C SER A 361 -1.34 -0.35 19.36
N LYS A 362 -1.17 -1.45 18.64
CA LYS A 362 -0.64 -1.51 17.27
C LYS A 362 -1.67 -2.00 16.24
N GLY A 363 -2.96 -1.83 16.53
CA GLY A 363 -4.05 -2.16 15.62
C GLY A 363 -4.53 -3.61 15.68
N GLY A 364 -3.96 -4.44 16.55
CA GLY A 364 -4.45 -5.78 16.78
C GLY A 364 -5.85 -5.76 17.40
N GLY A 365 -6.78 -6.56 16.86
CA GLY A 365 -8.15 -6.67 17.31
C GLY A 365 -8.43 -7.97 18.06
N ASP A 366 -9.63 -8.06 18.65
CA ASP A 366 -10.14 -9.22 19.35
C ASP A 366 -10.75 -10.23 18.36
N TYR A 367 -9.91 -10.95 17.63
CA TYR A 367 -10.29 -12.03 16.72
C TYR A 367 -9.33 -13.22 16.83
N TYR A 368 -9.84 -14.40 16.52
CA TYR A 368 -9.17 -15.67 16.82
C TYR A 368 -7.74 -15.74 16.26
N GLU A 369 -7.55 -15.33 15.03
CA GLU A 369 -6.28 -15.39 14.31
C GLU A 369 -5.20 -14.46 14.91
N ASN A 370 -5.62 -13.48 15.75
CA ASN A 370 -4.71 -12.59 16.47
C ASN A 370 -4.42 -13.07 17.90
N TYR A 371 -4.95 -14.21 18.31
CA TYR A 371 -4.70 -14.75 19.63
C TYR A 371 -3.64 -15.85 19.62
N GLN A 372 -2.92 -15.94 20.71
CA GLN A 372 -1.96 -17.00 21.02
C GLN A 372 -1.94 -17.28 22.51
N LEU A 373 -1.35 -18.41 22.90
CA LEU A 373 -1.09 -18.74 24.29
C LEU A 373 0.38 -18.56 24.63
N LEU A 374 0.63 -17.77 25.66
CA LEU A 374 1.94 -17.56 26.24
C LEU A 374 1.92 -17.96 27.72
N CYS A 375 3.04 -18.45 28.25
CA CYS A 375 3.22 -18.54 29.70
C CYS A 375 3.41 -17.13 30.29
N SER A 376 3.13 -16.95 31.58
CA SER A 376 3.20 -15.64 32.25
C SER A 376 4.56 -14.93 32.09
N ALA A 377 5.67 -15.71 32.04
CA ALA A 377 7.00 -15.14 31.82
C ALA A 377 7.14 -14.56 30.40
N CYS A 378 6.75 -15.31 29.37
CA CYS A 378 6.80 -14.86 27.98
C CYS A 378 5.83 -13.71 27.75
N ASN A 379 4.63 -13.75 28.34
CA ASN A 379 3.64 -12.70 28.21
C ASN A 379 4.14 -11.37 28.82
N ARG A 380 4.71 -11.40 30.01
CA ARG A 380 5.35 -10.21 30.61
C ARG A 380 6.55 -9.69 29.82
N MET A 381 7.39 -10.60 29.29
CA MET A 381 8.56 -10.24 28.47
C MET A 381 8.14 -9.56 27.16
N LYS A 382 7.10 -10.08 26.52
CA LYS A 382 6.54 -9.51 25.29
C LYS A 382 5.88 -8.16 25.57
N GLY A 383 4.97 -8.08 26.53
CA GLY A 383 4.16 -6.88 26.79
C GLY A 383 3.40 -6.44 25.54
N ASP A 384 3.50 -5.14 25.22
CA ASP A 384 2.90 -4.52 24.02
C ASP A 384 3.82 -4.54 22.78
N ARG A 385 4.84 -5.42 22.79
CA ARG A 385 5.81 -5.55 21.70
C ARG A 385 5.45 -6.73 20.79
N PRO A 386 5.95 -6.73 19.53
CA PRO A 386 5.74 -7.87 18.64
C PRO A 386 6.47 -9.12 19.13
N MET A 387 6.04 -10.28 18.63
CA MET A 387 6.63 -11.60 18.98
C MET A 387 8.12 -11.71 18.71
N GLU A 388 8.61 -11.00 17.71
CA GLU A 388 10.03 -10.90 17.37
C GLU A 388 10.87 -10.45 18.56
N TYR A 389 10.45 -9.40 19.26
CA TYR A 389 11.14 -8.93 20.47
C TYR A 389 11.26 -10.05 21.50
N LEU A 390 10.21 -10.83 21.69
CA LEU A 390 10.22 -11.96 22.62
C LEU A 390 11.23 -13.03 22.16
N ARG A 391 11.24 -13.37 20.88
CA ARG A 391 12.15 -14.37 20.30
C ARG A 391 13.61 -13.93 20.40
N MET A 392 13.90 -12.68 20.04
CA MET A 392 15.24 -12.10 20.15
C MET A 392 15.74 -12.09 21.61
N LYS A 393 14.86 -11.78 22.57
CA LYS A 393 15.21 -11.84 23.98
C LYS A 393 15.49 -13.28 24.43
N ARG A 394 14.71 -14.24 23.97
CA ARG A 394 14.88 -15.67 24.31
C ARG A 394 16.16 -16.24 23.72
N SER A 395 16.47 -15.98 22.46
CA SER A 395 17.71 -16.46 21.84
C SER A 395 18.96 -15.95 22.57
N LYS A 396 18.93 -14.67 23.03
CA LYS A 396 20.02 -14.12 23.84
C LYS A 396 20.12 -14.76 25.24
N GLU A 397 18.99 -15.13 25.84
CA GLU A 397 19.00 -15.87 27.12
C GLU A 397 19.55 -17.27 26.94
N GLU A 398 19.20 -17.97 25.88
CA GLU A 398 19.71 -19.30 25.55
C GLU A 398 21.22 -19.28 25.25
N GLU A 399 21.72 -18.29 24.53
CA GLU A 399 23.16 -18.09 24.31
C GLU A 399 23.93 -17.83 25.63
N LEU A 400 23.33 -17.08 26.58
CA LEU A 400 23.93 -16.79 27.89
C LEU A 400 23.95 -18.00 28.84
N HIS A 401 23.08 -19.00 28.63
CA HIS A 401 23.04 -20.23 29.42
C HIS A 401 23.92 -21.35 28.86
N LEU A 402 24.55 -21.14 27.69
CA LEU A 402 25.49 -22.09 27.08
C LEU A 402 26.97 -21.84 27.48
N PHE A 403 27.20 -20.83 28.30
CA PHE A 403 28.49 -20.52 28.94
C PHE A 403 28.33 -20.56 30.49
#